data_2a9bdcf861cc2b5e7965c1244adb9f04
#
_entry.id   2a9bdcf861cc2b5e7965c1244adb9f04
#
_cell.length_a   1.000
_cell.length_b   1.000
_cell.length_c   1.000
_cell.angle_alpha   90.00
_cell.angle_beta   90.00
_cell.angle_gamma   90.00
#
_symmetry.space_group_name_H-M   'P 1'
#
loop_
_entity.id
_entity.type
_entity.pdbx_description
1 polymer ?
#
loop_
_entity_poly.entity_id
_entity_poly.type
_entity_poly.pdbx_seq_one_letter_code
_entity_poly.pdbx_strand_id
1 'polypeptide(L)'
;MLALIGLKDANMIAPHYSLKFPLVNHLPNHELIRMAQSALISRGNLTSKDLIKIGDLLWANDQSSIENMISSIPGDEVVDNALSLNAESRKKFGHYLGGVFVYEGECYWGIDRLPLLEKRLKKLGLKTNDGPNVVQRKHNDIKDIKNLDLEIDVLWSARSPYSYLAMKLLSELSKKYGVKLNYKIILPMVMRGMKVSLEKRTYITKDCKRIADQNDIPFGNIIDPLGYAVERCYSLYA
;
A
#
# COMPACT_ATOMS: atom_id res chain seq x y z
N MET A 1 0.41 -11.55 11.96
CA MET A 1 -0.47 -11.91 10.81
C MET A 1 -0.38 -10.90 9.66
N LEU A 2 -0.73 -9.61 9.82
CA LEU A 2 -0.73 -8.61 8.73
C LEU A 2 0.64 -8.43 8.06
N ALA A 3 1.73 -8.43 8.82
CA ALA A 3 3.07 -8.28 8.25
C ALA A 3 3.48 -9.45 7.33
N LEU A 4 3.09 -10.68 7.66
CA LEU A 4 3.32 -11.85 6.81
C LEU A 4 2.47 -11.84 5.54
N ILE A 5 1.25 -11.29 5.61
CA ILE A 5 0.41 -11.08 4.42
C ILE A 5 1.10 -10.06 3.51
N GLY A 6 1.54 -8.92 4.07
CA GLY A 6 2.27 -7.91 3.30
C GLY A 6 3.55 -8.45 2.66
N LEU A 7 4.26 -9.36 3.31
CA LEU A 7 5.43 -10.02 2.74
C LEU A 7 5.07 -10.92 1.55
N LYS A 8 4.00 -11.70 1.67
CA LYS A 8 3.50 -12.52 0.55
C LYS A 8 3.06 -11.65 -0.63
N ASP A 9 2.34 -10.56 -0.36
CA ASP A 9 1.91 -9.61 -1.38
C ASP A 9 3.12 -8.97 -2.08
N ALA A 10 4.15 -8.56 -1.34
CA ALA A 10 5.38 -8.01 -1.90
C ALA A 10 6.07 -9.01 -2.83
N ASN A 11 6.19 -10.28 -2.42
CA ASN A 11 6.76 -11.34 -3.24
C ASN A 11 5.96 -11.57 -4.54
N MET A 12 4.64 -11.48 -4.48
CA MET A 12 3.77 -11.65 -5.65
C MET A 12 3.81 -10.45 -6.60
N ILE A 13 3.89 -9.24 -6.06
CA ILE A 13 3.76 -7.99 -6.83
C ILE A 13 5.08 -7.56 -7.46
N ALA A 14 6.20 -7.75 -6.78
CA ALA A 14 7.51 -7.25 -7.23
C ALA A 14 7.88 -7.63 -8.69
N PRO A 15 7.68 -8.87 -9.16
CA PRO A 15 7.98 -9.22 -10.54
C PRO A 15 7.18 -8.43 -11.58
N HIS A 16 5.93 -8.08 -11.26
CA HIS A 16 5.07 -7.29 -12.15
C HIS A 16 5.55 -5.85 -12.34
N TYR A 17 6.38 -5.35 -11.43
CA TYR A 17 7.04 -4.05 -11.54
C TYR A 17 8.51 -4.17 -11.95
N SER A 18 8.97 -5.37 -12.35
CA SER A 18 10.38 -5.65 -12.65
C SER A 18 11.34 -5.36 -11.50
N LEU A 19 10.84 -5.47 -10.29
CA LEU A 19 11.61 -5.30 -9.07
C LEU A 19 12.17 -6.65 -8.62
N LYS A 20 13.43 -6.64 -8.19
CA LYS A 20 14.01 -7.76 -7.46
C LYS A 20 13.63 -7.61 -6.00
N PHE A 21 12.85 -8.53 -5.48
CA PHE A 21 12.56 -8.65 -4.07
C PHE A 21 13.05 -10.02 -3.60
N PRO A 22 13.86 -10.11 -2.53
CA PRO A 22 14.32 -11.40 -2.05
C PRO A 22 13.12 -12.25 -1.66
N LEU A 23 13.06 -13.48 -2.18
CA LEU A 23 12.02 -14.45 -1.80
C LEU A 23 12.29 -14.91 -0.37
N VAL A 24 11.84 -14.13 0.59
CA VAL A 24 11.98 -14.42 2.02
C VAL A 24 10.62 -14.80 2.60
N ASN A 25 10.65 -15.70 3.56
CA ASN A 25 9.47 -16.18 4.27
C ASN A 25 9.41 -15.72 5.75
N HIS A 26 10.36 -14.88 6.15
CA HIS A 26 10.47 -14.34 7.49
C HIS A 26 10.66 -12.82 7.44
N LEU A 27 10.29 -12.16 8.51
CA LEU A 27 10.52 -10.73 8.69
C LEU A 27 11.91 -10.52 9.33
N PRO A 28 12.59 -9.40 9.01
CA PRO A 28 13.80 -9.03 9.73
C PRO A 28 13.52 -8.90 11.24
N ASN A 29 14.48 -9.30 12.06
CA ASN A 29 14.37 -9.16 13.50
C ASN A 29 14.53 -7.69 13.96
N HIS A 30 14.17 -7.41 15.21
CA HIS A 30 14.22 -6.04 15.75
C HIS A 30 15.63 -5.46 15.80
N GLU A 31 16.63 -6.26 16.10
CA GLU A 31 18.04 -5.82 16.19
C GLU A 31 18.55 -5.41 14.82
N LEU A 32 18.29 -6.22 13.81
CA LEU A 32 18.67 -5.91 12.44
C LEU A 32 17.95 -4.67 11.89
N ILE A 33 16.66 -4.51 12.21
CA ILE A 33 15.90 -3.30 11.86
C ILE A 33 16.54 -2.08 12.52
N ARG A 34 16.88 -2.17 13.82
CA ARG A 34 17.50 -1.08 14.56
C ARG A 34 18.87 -0.69 13.97
N MET A 35 19.65 -1.69 13.61
CA MET A 35 20.95 -1.50 12.96
C MET A 35 20.81 -0.81 11.61
N ALA A 36 19.87 -1.23 10.77
CA ALA A 36 19.58 -0.57 9.49
C ALA A 36 19.14 0.89 9.68
N GLN A 37 18.33 1.18 10.69
CA GLN A 37 17.94 2.54 11.06
C GLN A 37 19.15 3.37 11.47
N SER A 38 20.04 2.83 12.30
CA SER A 38 21.28 3.49 12.73
C SER A 38 22.18 3.79 11.53
N ALA A 39 22.32 2.83 10.61
CA ALA A 39 23.11 3.00 9.38
C ALA A 39 22.55 4.12 8.48
N LEU A 40 21.23 4.24 8.38
CA LEU A 40 20.60 5.32 7.61
C LEU A 40 20.77 6.68 8.29
N ILE A 41 20.58 6.75 9.60
CA ILE A 41 20.65 8.00 10.36
C ILE A 41 22.10 8.53 10.42
N SER A 42 23.09 7.66 10.55
CA SER A 42 24.51 8.04 10.58
C SER A 42 25.00 8.70 9.28
N ARG A 43 24.30 8.47 8.17
CA ARG A 43 24.70 9.02 6.85
C ARG A 43 24.26 10.46 6.61
N GLY A 44 23.28 10.98 7.37
CA GLY A 44 22.75 12.33 7.20
C GLY A 44 21.95 12.49 5.90
N ASN A 45 22.61 12.87 4.81
CA ASN A 45 21.94 13.05 3.51
C ASN A 45 21.79 11.71 2.78
N LEU A 46 20.56 11.19 2.77
CA LEU A 46 20.23 9.90 2.15
C LEU A 46 19.98 10.03 0.66
N THR A 47 20.55 9.12 -0.11
CA THR A 47 20.25 8.93 -1.52
C THR A 47 19.38 7.70 -1.74
N SER A 48 18.72 7.61 -2.90
CA SER A 48 17.99 6.40 -3.29
C SER A 48 18.89 5.15 -3.28
N LYS A 49 20.16 5.30 -3.63
CA LYS A 49 21.13 4.19 -3.62
C LYS A 49 21.39 3.67 -2.20
N ASP A 50 21.46 4.55 -1.21
CA ASP A 50 21.63 4.16 0.19
C ASP A 50 20.44 3.38 0.69
N LEU A 51 19.24 3.87 0.39
CA LEU A 51 17.98 3.21 0.79
C LEU A 51 17.83 1.84 0.15
N ILE A 52 18.12 1.70 -1.15
CA ILE A 52 18.08 0.41 -1.86
C ILE A 52 19.09 -0.54 -1.24
N LYS A 53 20.35 -0.12 -1.09
CA LYS A 53 21.41 -0.97 -0.57
C LYS A 53 21.10 -1.49 0.84
N ILE A 54 20.69 -0.61 1.76
CA ILE A 54 20.35 -1.01 3.13
C ILE A 54 19.09 -1.88 3.14
N GLY A 55 18.10 -1.56 2.30
CA GLY A 55 16.91 -2.40 2.14
C GLY A 55 17.25 -3.81 1.67
N ASP A 56 18.08 -3.96 0.65
CA ASP A 56 18.53 -5.26 0.14
C ASP A 56 19.25 -6.08 1.22
N LEU A 57 20.17 -5.47 1.97
CA LEU A 57 20.90 -6.11 3.05
C LEU A 57 19.98 -6.51 4.22
N LEU A 58 19.03 -5.64 4.58
CA LEU A 58 18.04 -5.91 5.63
C LEU A 58 17.19 -7.14 5.29
N TRP A 59 16.68 -7.23 4.07
CA TRP A 59 15.87 -8.35 3.62
C TRP A 59 16.70 -9.62 3.35
N ALA A 60 17.98 -9.48 3.03
CA ALA A 60 18.93 -10.60 2.93
C ALA A 60 19.40 -11.11 4.30
N ASN A 61 19.01 -10.44 5.40
CA ASN A 61 19.49 -10.73 6.77
C ASN A 61 21.03 -10.65 6.90
N ASP A 62 21.65 -9.75 6.13
CA ASP A 62 23.11 -9.56 6.12
C ASP A 62 23.54 -8.49 7.13
N GLN A 63 23.62 -8.92 8.37
CA GLN A 63 24.00 -8.08 9.51
C GLN A 63 25.41 -7.48 9.34
N SER A 64 26.38 -8.29 8.93
CA SER A 64 27.77 -7.86 8.84
C SER A 64 27.98 -6.76 7.80
N SER A 65 27.30 -6.84 6.68
CA SER A 65 27.34 -5.79 5.66
C SER A 65 26.66 -4.50 6.12
N ILE A 66 25.59 -4.57 6.90
CA ILE A 66 24.95 -3.38 7.49
C ILE A 66 25.86 -2.74 8.52
N GLU A 67 26.51 -3.52 9.41
CA GLU A 67 27.49 -3.03 10.39
C GLU A 67 28.63 -2.25 9.70
N ASN A 68 29.17 -2.80 8.63
CA ASN A 68 30.25 -2.16 7.86
C ASN A 68 29.81 -0.85 7.16
N MET A 69 28.52 -0.60 7.04
CA MET A 69 28.01 0.67 6.51
C MET A 69 27.89 1.77 7.55
N ILE A 70 28.01 1.45 8.82
CA ILE A 70 27.93 2.39 9.93
C ILE A 70 29.32 2.99 10.16
N SER A 71 29.52 4.24 9.72
CA SER A 71 30.79 4.93 9.92
C SER A 71 31.03 5.38 11.37
N SER A 72 29.97 5.66 12.10
CA SER A 72 29.96 5.91 13.54
C SER A 72 28.62 5.44 14.09
N ILE A 73 28.62 4.67 15.18
CA ILE A 73 27.38 4.20 15.81
C ILE A 73 26.71 5.39 16.48
N PRO A 74 25.58 5.89 15.97
CA PRO A 74 24.83 6.93 16.68
C PRO A 74 24.28 6.34 17.98
N GLY A 75 24.33 7.10 19.06
CA GLY A 75 23.70 6.68 20.32
C GLY A 75 22.19 6.42 20.10
N ASP A 76 21.65 5.51 20.91
CA ASP A 76 20.22 5.14 20.81
C ASP A 76 19.29 6.35 20.88
N GLU A 77 19.61 7.33 21.71
CA GLU A 77 18.84 8.57 21.85
C GLU A 77 18.78 9.36 20.52
N VAL A 78 19.87 9.41 19.77
CA VAL A 78 19.92 10.09 18.46
C VAL A 78 19.00 9.40 17.45
N VAL A 79 19.03 8.07 17.44
CA VAL A 79 18.18 7.26 16.56
C VAL A 79 16.71 7.43 16.93
N ASP A 80 16.37 7.35 18.22
CA ASP A 80 14.98 7.48 18.69
C ASP A 80 14.42 8.87 18.42
N ASN A 81 15.22 9.91 18.62
CA ASN A 81 14.83 11.28 18.32
C ASN A 81 14.58 11.48 16.82
N ALA A 82 15.45 10.99 15.96
CA ALA A 82 15.26 11.06 14.51
C ALA A 82 13.99 10.31 14.05
N LEU A 83 13.75 9.11 14.59
CA LEU A 83 12.54 8.35 14.30
C LEU A 83 11.27 9.06 14.76
N SER A 84 11.32 9.70 15.95
CA SER A 84 10.23 10.49 16.52
C SER A 84 9.87 11.67 15.64
N LEU A 85 10.86 12.48 15.25
CA LEU A 85 10.69 13.62 14.34
C LEU A 85 10.10 13.20 12.98
N ASN A 86 10.59 12.09 12.43
CA ASN A 86 10.06 11.55 11.18
C ASN A 86 8.62 11.04 11.32
N ALA A 87 8.27 10.45 12.47
CA ALA A 87 6.90 10.03 12.76
C ALA A 87 5.95 11.22 12.90
N GLU A 88 6.39 12.31 13.53
CA GLU A 88 5.64 13.57 13.60
C GLU A 88 5.44 14.19 12.22
N SER A 89 6.47 14.23 11.39
CA SER A 89 6.38 14.72 10.01
C SER A 89 5.37 13.91 9.20
N ARG A 90 5.42 12.58 9.29
CA ARG A 90 4.43 11.70 8.67
C ARG A 90 3.00 12.02 9.14
N LYS A 91 2.81 12.25 10.44
CA LYS A 91 1.52 12.61 11.02
C LYS A 91 1.02 13.97 10.51
N LYS A 92 1.91 14.97 10.39
CA LYS A 92 1.59 16.29 9.80
C LYS A 92 1.12 16.16 8.37
N PHE A 93 1.67 15.23 7.59
CA PHE A 93 1.18 14.91 6.24
C PHE A 93 -0.15 14.14 6.22
N GLY A 94 -0.66 13.75 7.38
CA GLY A 94 -1.95 13.05 7.50
C GLY A 94 -1.89 11.57 7.15
N HIS A 95 -0.73 10.91 7.34
CA HIS A 95 -0.58 9.49 7.09
C HIS A 95 -0.11 8.72 8.34
N TYR A 96 -0.52 7.44 8.43
CA TYR A 96 -0.36 6.61 9.64
C TYR A 96 0.69 5.48 9.48
N LEU A 97 1.20 5.22 8.27
CA LEU A 97 2.20 4.17 7.98
C LEU A 97 3.37 4.72 7.16
N GLY A 98 4.47 3.98 7.13
CA GLY A 98 5.59 4.20 6.22
C GLY A 98 5.31 3.74 4.79
N GLY A 99 6.28 3.92 3.89
CA GLY A 99 6.12 3.57 2.46
C GLY A 99 5.16 4.51 1.73
N VAL A 100 5.07 5.76 2.19
CA VAL A 100 4.22 6.80 1.60
C VAL A 100 5.08 7.85 0.89
N PHE A 101 4.64 8.26 -0.28
CA PHE A 101 5.22 9.34 -1.07
C PHE A 101 4.32 10.55 -0.92
N VAL A 102 4.89 11.71 -0.64
CA VAL A 102 4.14 12.95 -0.43
C VAL A 102 4.55 13.97 -1.49
N TYR A 103 3.59 14.50 -2.22
CA TYR A 103 3.79 15.57 -3.18
C TYR A 103 2.70 16.62 -3.00
N GLU A 104 3.09 17.88 -2.73
CA GLU A 104 2.18 19.00 -2.46
C GLU A 104 1.03 18.67 -1.49
N GLY A 105 1.38 18.03 -0.36
CA GLY A 105 0.42 17.69 0.68
C GLY A 105 -0.49 16.48 0.38
N GLU A 106 -0.35 15.85 -0.78
CA GLU A 106 -1.03 14.60 -1.09
C GLU A 106 -0.17 13.38 -0.85
N CYS A 107 -0.74 12.39 -0.18
CA CYS A 107 -0.09 11.12 0.14
C CYS A 107 -0.43 10.05 -0.90
N TYR A 108 0.59 9.31 -1.34
CA TYR A 108 0.50 8.16 -2.23
C TYR A 108 1.15 6.97 -1.51
N TRP A 109 0.34 6.04 -1.03
CA TRP A 109 0.83 4.94 -0.20
C TRP A 109 1.01 3.67 -1.01
N GLY A 110 2.26 3.18 -1.01
CA GLY A 110 2.63 1.95 -1.68
C GLY A 110 2.90 2.10 -3.18
N ILE A 111 3.48 1.06 -3.75
CA ILE A 111 3.93 1.03 -5.14
C ILE A 111 2.77 1.17 -6.13
N ASP A 112 1.62 0.66 -5.80
CA ASP A 112 0.40 0.67 -6.63
C ASP A 112 -0.26 2.06 -6.72
N ARG A 113 0.21 3.04 -5.94
CA ARG A 113 -0.20 4.46 -6.04
C ARG A 113 0.79 5.32 -6.80
N LEU A 114 2.01 4.82 -7.08
CA LEU A 114 2.99 5.56 -7.88
C LEU A 114 2.52 5.89 -9.31
N PRO A 115 1.78 5.04 -10.03
CA PRO A 115 1.21 5.43 -11.32
C PRO A 115 0.29 6.65 -11.24
N LEU A 116 -0.42 6.84 -10.13
CA LEU A 116 -1.28 8.01 -9.92
C LEU A 116 -0.46 9.27 -9.68
N LEU A 117 0.63 9.16 -8.94
CA LEU A 117 1.59 10.24 -8.75
C LEU A 117 2.23 10.63 -10.10
N GLU A 118 2.70 9.67 -10.87
CA GLU A 118 3.27 9.91 -12.20
C GLU A 118 2.28 10.61 -13.14
N LYS A 119 1.01 10.16 -13.17
CA LYS A 119 -0.06 10.80 -13.92
C LYS A 119 -0.27 12.26 -13.51
N ARG A 120 -0.21 12.56 -12.19
CA ARG A 120 -0.31 13.93 -11.67
C ARG A 120 0.86 14.80 -12.12
N LEU A 121 2.10 14.31 -11.96
CA LEU A 121 3.31 15.03 -12.39
C LEU A 121 3.27 15.34 -13.89
N LYS A 122 2.83 14.38 -14.69
CA LYS A 122 2.64 14.58 -16.14
C LYS A 122 1.59 15.66 -16.44
N LYS A 123 0.45 15.64 -15.73
CA LYS A 123 -0.60 16.67 -15.90
C LYS A 123 -0.13 18.07 -15.53
N LEU A 124 0.82 18.19 -14.62
CA LEU A 124 1.45 19.45 -14.21
C LEU A 124 2.58 19.90 -15.15
N GLY A 125 2.85 19.17 -16.24
CA GLY A 125 3.91 19.51 -17.18
C GLY A 125 5.33 19.25 -16.65
N LEU A 126 5.48 18.49 -15.57
CA LEU A 126 6.79 18.23 -14.93
C LEU A 126 7.56 17.07 -15.59
N LYS A 127 7.09 16.57 -16.71
CA LYS A 127 7.75 15.53 -17.48
C LYS A 127 8.98 16.10 -18.19
N THR A 128 10.14 15.51 -17.98
CA THR A 128 11.41 15.96 -18.56
C THR A 128 11.73 15.35 -19.93
N ASN A 129 11.02 14.30 -20.33
CA ASN A 129 11.18 13.63 -21.63
C ASN A 129 9.88 12.94 -22.04
N ASP A 130 9.77 12.60 -23.34
CA ASP A 130 8.58 11.95 -23.91
C ASP A 130 8.58 10.41 -23.81
N GLY A 131 9.47 9.85 -23.01
CA GLY A 131 9.54 8.41 -22.75
C GLY A 131 8.25 7.83 -22.16
N PRO A 132 8.10 6.50 -22.10
CA PRO A 132 6.98 5.85 -21.46
C PRO A 132 6.91 6.16 -19.97
N ASN A 133 5.77 5.89 -19.35
CA ASN A 133 5.67 6.00 -17.90
C ASN A 133 6.68 5.09 -17.22
N VAL A 134 7.32 5.58 -16.15
CA VAL A 134 8.33 4.83 -15.39
C VAL A 134 7.67 3.71 -14.58
N VAL A 135 6.52 4.03 -14.00
CA VAL A 135 5.80 3.08 -13.15
C VAL A 135 4.73 2.37 -13.95
N GLN A 136 5.12 1.28 -14.61
CA GLN A 136 4.19 0.44 -15.37
C GLN A 136 4.11 -0.95 -14.75
N ARG A 137 2.89 -1.40 -14.49
CA ARG A 137 2.64 -2.79 -14.15
C ARG A 137 2.68 -3.63 -15.41
N LYS A 138 3.55 -4.62 -15.46
CA LYS A 138 3.56 -5.60 -16.54
C LYS A 138 2.34 -6.50 -16.38
N HIS A 139 1.53 -6.55 -17.43
CA HIS A 139 0.47 -7.54 -17.55
C HIS A 139 1.03 -8.72 -18.37
N ASN A 140 0.95 -9.90 -17.83
CA ASN A 140 1.16 -11.09 -18.64
C ASN A 140 -0.10 -11.25 -19.50
N ASP A 141 0.07 -11.31 -20.81
CA ASP A 141 -1.01 -11.72 -21.72
C ASP A 141 -1.34 -13.18 -21.41
N ILE A 142 -2.38 -13.38 -20.61
CA ILE A 142 -2.93 -14.71 -20.37
C ILE A 142 -3.67 -15.07 -21.65
N LYS A 143 -3.03 -15.87 -22.49
CA LYS A 143 -3.67 -16.43 -23.69
C LYS A 143 -4.84 -17.31 -23.24
N ASP A 144 -6.03 -16.97 -23.72
CA ASP A 144 -7.29 -17.73 -23.70
C ASP A 144 -7.35 -18.92 -22.73
N ILE A 145 -7.52 -18.64 -21.46
CA ILE A 145 -7.95 -19.66 -20.50
C ILE A 145 -9.47 -19.74 -20.65
N LYS A 146 -9.92 -20.63 -21.50
CA LYS A 146 -11.35 -20.88 -21.67
C LYS A 146 -11.85 -21.79 -20.55
N ASN A 147 -12.93 -21.37 -19.92
CA ASN A 147 -13.77 -22.17 -19.01
C ASN A 147 -13.03 -22.83 -17.84
N LEU A 148 -12.34 -22.03 -17.03
CA LEU A 148 -12.05 -22.45 -15.68
C LEU A 148 -13.30 -22.22 -14.83
N ASP A 149 -13.80 -23.27 -14.20
CA ASP A 149 -14.86 -23.17 -13.17
C ASP A 149 -14.26 -22.55 -11.90
N LEU A 150 -13.95 -21.25 -12.02
CA LEU A 150 -13.29 -20.47 -10.96
C LEU A 150 -14.31 -19.71 -10.14
N GLU A 151 -14.17 -19.83 -8.83
CA GLU A 151 -14.96 -19.07 -7.88
C GLU A 151 -14.04 -18.07 -7.13
N ILE A 152 -14.55 -16.87 -6.89
CA ILE A 152 -13.89 -15.84 -6.07
C ILE A 152 -14.77 -15.51 -4.88
N ASP A 153 -14.25 -15.71 -3.67
CA ASP A 153 -14.88 -15.24 -2.45
C ASP A 153 -14.63 -13.74 -2.29
N VAL A 154 -15.71 -12.95 -2.28
CA VAL A 154 -15.65 -11.51 -2.10
C VAL A 154 -16.06 -11.16 -0.67
N LEU A 155 -15.09 -10.86 0.17
CA LEU A 155 -15.31 -10.41 1.54
C LEU A 155 -15.72 -8.93 1.54
N TRP A 156 -17.03 -8.68 1.49
CA TRP A 156 -17.59 -7.35 1.29
C TRP A 156 -18.04 -6.69 2.60
N SER A 157 -17.77 -5.40 2.73
CA SER A 157 -18.19 -4.61 3.89
C SER A 157 -18.89 -3.33 3.44
N ALA A 158 -20.12 -3.10 3.93
CA ALA A 158 -20.93 -1.93 3.58
C ALA A 158 -20.27 -0.58 3.92
N ARG A 159 -19.40 -0.55 4.93
CA ARG A 159 -18.67 0.65 5.32
C ARG A 159 -17.38 0.87 4.54
N SER A 160 -16.91 -0.13 3.82
CA SER A 160 -15.63 -0.02 3.10
C SER A 160 -15.82 0.67 1.74
N PRO A 161 -15.30 1.86 1.53
CA PRO A 161 -15.39 2.51 0.23
C PRO A 161 -14.60 1.75 -0.85
N TYR A 162 -13.55 1.02 -0.48
CA TYR A 162 -12.85 0.10 -1.42
C TYR A 162 -13.75 -1.05 -1.85
N SER A 163 -14.59 -1.60 -0.95
CA SER A 163 -15.58 -2.61 -1.35
C SER A 163 -16.56 -2.07 -2.38
N TYR A 164 -17.03 -0.83 -2.20
CA TYR A 164 -17.88 -0.15 -3.17
C TYR A 164 -17.21 -0.01 -4.54
N LEU A 165 -15.98 0.52 -4.57
CA LEU A 165 -15.22 0.72 -5.80
C LEU A 165 -14.93 -0.59 -6.54
N ALA A 166 -14.68 -1.67 -5.79
CA ALA A 166 -14.37 -2.97 -6.37
C ALA A 166 -15.57 -3.61 -7.10
N MET A 167 -16.82 -3.28 -6.73
CA MET A 167 -18.01 -3.96 -7.25
C MET A 167 -18.15 -3.87 -8.76
N LYS A 168 -17.96 -2.68 -9.34
CA LYS A 168 -18.02 -2.49 -10.80
C LYS A 168 -16.97 -3.35 -11.49
N LEU A 169 -15.72 -3.26 -11.02
CA LEU A 169 -14.58 -3.97 -11.62
C LEU A 169 -14.71 -5.49 -11.47
N LEU A 170 -15.18 -5.97 -10.32
CA LEU A 170 -15.44 -7.39 -10.09
C LEU A 170 -16.55 -7.93 -10.99
N SER A 171 -17.64 -7.15 -11.20
CA SER A 171 -18.69 -7.53 -12.12
C SER A 171 -18.21 -7.65 -13.56
N GLU A 172 -17.37 -6.71 -14.00
CA GLU A 172 -16.76 -6.74 -15.33
C GLU A 172 -15.79 -7.92 -15.48
N LEU A 173 -14.97 -8.18 -14.45
CA LEU A 173 -14.07 -9.33 -14.37
C LEU A 173 -14.83 -10.65 -14.47
N SER A 174 -15.90 -10.81 -13.68
CA SER A 174 -16.76 -11.98 -13.68
C SER A 174 -17.33 -12.25 -15.08
N LYS A 175 -17.88 -11.22 -15.73
CA LYS A 175 -18.43 -11.33 -17.09
C LYS A 175 -17.35 -11.69 -18.13
N LYS A 176 -16.17 -11.06 -18.03
CA LYS A 176 -15.09 -11.26 -19.01
C LYS A 176 -14.46 -12.64 -18.93
N TYR A 177 -14.30 -13.18 -17.74
CA TYR A 177 -13.58 -14.44 -17.50
C TYR A 177 -14.47 -15.61 -17.09
N GLY A 178 -15.80 -15.42 -17.01
CA GLY A 178 -16.74 -16.46 -16.58
C GLY A 178 -16.57 -16.89 -15.12
N VAL A 179 -16.00 -16.03 -14.28
CA VAL A 179 -15.73 -16.34 -12.87
C VAL A 179 -16.94 -16.09 -12.01
N LYS A 180 -17.32 -17.08 -11.18
CA LYS A 180 -18.40 -16.93 -10.20
C LYS A 180 -17.92 -16.13 -8.98
N LEU A 181 -18.75 -15.16 -8.56
CA LEU A 181 -18.47 -14.35 -7.37
C LEU A 181 -19.36 -14.82 -6.21
N ASN A 182 -18.72 -15.22 -5.10
CA ASN A 182 -19.39 -15.59 -3.87
C ASN A 182 -19.23 -14.45 -2.86
N TYR A 183 -20.32 -13.72 -2.62
CA TYR A 183 -20.29 -12.60 -1.68
C TYR A 183 -20.42 -13.08 -0.25
N LYS A 184 -19.45 -12.70 0.59
CA LYS A 184 -19.43 -12.96 2.03
C LYS A 184 -19.42 -11.63 2.77
N ILE A 185 -20.50 -11.35 3.49
CA ILE A 185 -20.65 -10.09 4.20
C ILE A 185 -19.83 -10.12 5.48
N ILE A 186 -19.00 -9.09 5.70
CA ILE A 186 -18.20 -8.93 6.89
C ILE A 186 -18.49 -7.61 7.60
N LEU A 187 -18.51 -7.64 8.94
CA LEU A 187 -18.67 -6.44 9.74
C LEU A 187 -17.53 -5.45 9.54
N PRO A 188 -17.82 -4.14 9.51
CA PRO A 188 -16.79 -3.10 9.51
C PRO A 188 -15.78 -3.26 10.65
N MET A 189 -14.53 -2.88 10.40
CA MET A 189 -13.45 -2.99 11.39
C MET A 189 -13.80 -2.35 12.73
N VAL A 190 -14.42 -1.17 12.72
CA VAL A 190 -14.81 -0.45 13.94
C VAL A 190 -15.88 -1.17 14.74
N MET A 191 -16.81 -1.86 14.07
CA MET A 191 -17.85 -2.68 14.73
C MET A 191 -17.28 -3.99 15.31
N ARG A 192 -16.05 -4.35 14.92
CA ARG A 192 -15.28 -5.47 15.51
C ARG A 192 -14.28 -5.01 16.58
N GLY A 193 -14.42 -3.79 17.11
CA GLY A 193 -13.57 -3.22 18.15
C GLY A 193 -12.21 -2.70 17.68
N MET A 194 -11.94 -2.69 16.37
CA MET A 194 -10.67 -2.18 15.85
C MET A 194 -10.70 -0.64 15.77
N LYS A 195 -9.74 -0.01 16.42
CA LYS A 195 -9.56 1.45 16.35
C LYS A 195 -9.06 1.86 14.97
N VAL A 196 -9.69 2.88 14.39
CA VAL A 196 -9.28 3.48 13.11
C VAL A 196 -9.00 4.96 13.36
N SER A 197 -7.74 5.36 13.25
CA SER A 197 -7.33 6.75 13.47
C SER A 197 -7.95 7.71 12.45
N LEU A 198 -7.98 9.00 12.79
CA LEU A 198 -8.49 10.04 11.90
C LEU A 198 -7.68 10.10 10.60
N GLU A 199 -6.36 10.01 10.69
CA GLU A 199 -5.46 10.02 9.54
C GLU A 199 -5.79 8.87 8.58
N LYS A 200 -6.01 7.66 9.13
CA LYS A 200 -6.39 6.49 8.32
C LYS A 200 -7.73 6.70 7.62
N ARG A 201 -8.74 7.22 8.30
CA ARG A 201 -10.06 7.50 7.71
C ARG A 201 -9.96 8.53 6.59
N THR A 202 -9.25 9.63 6.86
CA THR A 202 -9.06 10.71 5.89
C THR A 202 -8.29 10.24 4.67
N TYR A 203 -7.21 9.47 4.87
CA TYR A 203 -6.45 8.91 3.76
C TYR A 203 -7.31 7.99 2.89
N ILE A 204 -8.03 7.03 3.49
CA ILE A 204 -8.90 6.10 2.76
C ILE A 204 -9.90 6.86 1.88
N THR A 205 -10.55 7.89 2.43
CA THR A 205 -11.54 8.67 1.68
C THR A 205 -10.91 9.39 0.48
N LYS A 206 -9.77 10.05 0.67
CA LYS A 206 -9.04 10.75 -0.41
C LYS A 206 -8.54 9.77 -1.48
N ASP A 207 -8.00 8.63 -1.04
CA ASP A 207 -7.49 7.60 -1.94
C ASP A 207 -8.60 6.95 -2.77
N CYS A 208 -9.73 6.63 -2.15
CA CYS A 208 -10.91 6.11 -2.84
C CYS A 208 -11.47 7.11 -3.86
N LYS A 209 -11.53 8.41 -3.52
CA LYS A 209 -11.93 9.44 -4.49
C LYS A 209 -11.01 9.43 -5.71
N ARG A 210 -9.71 9.35 -5.50
CA ARG A 210 -8.71 9.32 -6.57
C ARG A 210 -8.85 8.08 -7.47
N ILE A 211 -9.09 6.90 -6.86
CA ILE A 211 -9.33 5.66 -7.61
C ILE A 211 -10.67 5.71 -8.35
N ALA A 212 -11.70 6.26 -7.74
CA ALA A 212 -13.02 6.43 -8.35
C ALA A 212 -12.94 7.30 -9.62
N ASP A 213 -12.26 8.45 -9.52
CA ASP A 213 -12.06 9.36 -10.66
C ASP A 213 -11.26 8.72 -11.80
N GLN A 214 -10.35 7.81 -11.48
CA GLN A 214 -9.58 7.08 -12.51
C GLN A 214 -10.42 6.05 -13.25
N ASN A 215 -11.46 5.50 -12.62
CA ASN A 215 -12.28 4.42 -13.16
C ASN A 215 -13.71 4.88 -13.52
N ASP A 216 -13.96 6.19 -13.56
CA ASP A 216 -15.26 6.78 -13.82
C ASP A 216 -16.38 6.18 -12.93
N ILE A 217 -16.06 6.00 -11.65
CA ILE A 217 -17.01 5.52 -10.64
C ILE A 217 -17.50 6.71 -9.83
N PRO A 218 -18.84 6.94 -9.72
CA PRO A 218 -19.37 8.01 -8.89
C PRO A 218 -18.91 7.85 -7.42
N PHE A 219 -18.24 8.85 -6.88
CA PHE A 219 -17.77 8.86 -5.50
C PHE A 219 -17.64 10.29 -4.98
N GLY A 220 -18.37 10.63 -3.94
CA GLY A 220 -18.37 11.94 -3.29
C GLY A 220 -19.54 12.05 -2.33
N ASN A 221 -19.55 13.09 -1.48
CA ASN A 221 -20.59 13.34 -0.48
C ASN A 221 -20.93 12.09 0.35
N ILE A 222 -19.92 11.38 0.79
CA ILE A 222 -20.08 10.11 1.51
C ILE A 222 -20.53 10.36 2.95
N ILE A 223 -21.44 9.47 3.39
CA ILE A 223 -21.79 9.33 4.81
C ILE A 223 -21.02 8.15 5.37
N ASP A 224 -20.57 8.23 6.62
CA ASP A 224 -19.93 7.10 7.31
C ASP A 224 -21.00 6.21 7.96
N PRO A 225 -21.41 5.09 7.33
CA PRO A 225 -22.49 4.27 7.86
C PRO A 225 -21.97 3.43 9.04
N LEU A 226 -22.65 3.51 10.16
CA LEU A 226 -22.39 2.75 11.38
C LEU A 226 -23.69 2.27 12.02
N GLY A 227 -23.58 1.24 12.88
CA GLY A 227 -24.66 0.70 13.67
C GLY A 227 -25.85 0.27 12.81
N TYR A 228 -27.04 0.71 13.15
CA TYR A 228 -28.30 0.28 12.55
C TYR A 228 -28.36 0.42 11.02
N ALA A 229 -27.74 1.45 10.45
CA ALA A 229 -27.70 1.62 9.00
C ALA A 229 -26.93 0.47 8.30
N VAL A 230 -25.82 0.00 8.90
CA VAL A 230 -25.07 -1.15 8.41
C VAL A 230 -25.84 -2.44 8.61
N GLU A 231 -26.49 -2.62 9.75
CA GLU A 231 -27.29 -3.80 10.07
C GLU A 231 -28.46 -3.95 9.10
N ARG A 232 -29.16 -2.87 8.80
CA ARG A 232 -30.23 -2.88 7.76
C ARG A 232 -29.70 -3.19 6.38
N CYS A 233 -28.53 -2.65 6.02
CA CYS A 233 -27.91 -2.98 4.74
C CYS A 233 -27.61 -4.49 4.65
N TYR A 234 -27.14 -5.09 5.72
CA TYR A 234 -26.82 -6.52 5.75
C TYR A 234 -28.04 -7.42 5.75
N SER A 235 -29.16 -7.00 6.35
CA SER A 235 -30.40 -7.78 6.31
C SER A 235 -31.00 -7.93 4.90
N LEU A 236 -30.54 -7.16 3.92
CA LEU A 236 -30.93 -7.33 2.52
C LEU A 236 -30.19 -8.48 1.82
N TYR A 237 -29.17 -9.05 2.46
CA TYR A 237 -28.38 -10.14 1.93
C TYR A 237 -28.64 -11.49 2.63
N ALA A 238 -29.50 -11.48 3.63
CA ALA A 238 -29.97 -12.68 4.31
C ALA A 238 -31.22 -13.25 3.58
#